data_4d1862850fda5415bd89e20c8ecb34ba
#
_entry.id   4d1862850fda5415bd89e20c8ecb34ba
#
_cell.length_a   1.000
_cell.length_b   1.000
_cell.length_c   1.000
_cell.angle_alpha   90.00
_cell.angle_beta   90.00
_cell.angle_gamma   90.00
#
_symmetry.space_group_name_H-M   'P 1'
#
loop_
_entity.id
_entity.type
_entity.pdbx_description
1 polymer ?
#
loop_
_entity_poly.entity_id
_entity_poly.type
_entity_poly.pdbx_seq_one_letter_code
_entity_poly.pdbx_strand_id
1 'polypeptide(L)'
;MARFTYPLMKKRILPLALLISLITSGSALAESTFTVDRKPVSKGAYELVYRSPQALYLATSGSRKLDKGGALYRIDPTTLSITQTIPNELKPFGLAMNKKTDTLFLGNTVNSAITAVDAKSGEVKGSLVLDKRPRTETERPLAPRELVVDESTDTVYMGGLGNQSVVWVIDGGTLQLRKTIEGLGKYATGLALDSAASRLYVTNADNEFITIDTKTQTVISRVKLDADAEHFYLNIALDPATHRAFVTDSKSPQLLVVDTENGKVLHKIDVPVSLAVLFNPVRNEIYVTHREAGKVSVIDAKTYKVLHTIDTPVHPNSLALSEDGQTLFVSIKQASSKQKEASEPDDVLRIHFTG
;
A
#
# COMPACT_ATOMS: atom_id res chain seq x y z
N MET A 1 -69.46 -82.76 -5.68
CA MET A 1 -68.03 -82.98 -5.37
C MET A 1 -67.29 -81.69 -5.65
N ALA A 2 -67.02 -80.91 -4.62
CA ALA A 2 -66.28 -79.62 -4.74
C ALA A 2 -64.86 -79.82 -4.30
N ARG A 3 -63.91 -79.52 -5.16
CA ARG A 3 -62.49 -79.51 -4.78
C ARG A 3 -62.09 -78.08 -4.37
N PHE A 4 -61.73 -77.95 -3.12
CA PHE A 4 -61.11 -76.72 -2.61
C PHE A 4 -59.62 -76.78 -2.94
N THR A 5 -59.12 -75.76 -3.63
CA THR A 5 -57.67 -75.48 -3.84
C THR A 5 -57.27 -74.25 -3.03
N TYR A 6 -56.31 -74.45 -2.12
CA TYR A 6 -55.65 -73.34 -1.37
C TYR A 6 -54.58 -72.66 -2.21
N PRO A 7 -54.44 -71.31 -2.23
CA PRO A 7 -53.34 -70.68 -2.89
C PRO A 7 -52.10 -70.54 -2.01
N LEU A 8 -50.96 -70.87 -2.54
CA LEU A 8 -49.64 -70.68 -1.91
C LEU A 8 -49.30 -69.19 -1.70
N MET A 9 -49.08 -68.85 -0.45
CA MET A 9 -48.50 -67.51 -0.10
C MET A 9 -47.02 -67.47 -0.48
N LYS A 10 -46.66 -66.67 -1.52
CA LYS A 10 -45.29 -66.32 -1.83
C LYS A 10 -44.77 -65.26 -0.81
N LYS A 11 -43.80 -65.64 0.02
CA LYS A 11 -43.03 -64.70 0.87
C LYS A 11 -42.20 -63.81 -0.06
N ARG A 12 -42.50 -62.49 -0.06
CA ARG A 12 -41.64 -61.46 -0.67
C ARG A 12 -40.54 -61.12 0.33
N ILE A 13 -39.29 -61.40 -0.04
CA ILE A 13 -38.09 -60.92 0.61
C ILE A 13 -37.85 -59.53 0.07
N LEU A 14 -37.93 -58.48 0.91
CA LEU A 14 -37.48 -57.11 0.60
C LEU A 14 -35.96 -57.06 0.78
N PRO A 15 -35.23 -56.54 -0.22
CA PRO A 15 -33.80 -56.23 0.00
C PRO A 15 -33.67 -54.99 0.90
N LEU A 16 -32.95 -55.15 1.99
CA LEU A 16 -32.51 -54.08 2.87
C LEU A 16 -31.48 -53.23 2.12
N ALA A 17 -31.89 -52.09 1.58
CA ALA A 17 -30.96 -51.12 0.99
C ALA A 17 -30.21 -50.40 2.10
N LEU A 18 -28.93 -50.72 2.26
CA LEU A 18 -28.00 -50.03 3.16
C LEU A 18 -27.69 -48.65 2.55
N LEU A 19 -28.34 -47.59 3.03
CA LEU A 19 -27.96 -46.20 2.71
C LEU A 19 -26.65 -45.87 3.45
N ILE A 20 -25.55 -45.93 2.77
CA ILE A 20 -24.27 -45.34 3.21
C ILE A 20 -24.37 -43.83 2.96
N SER A 21 -24.73 -43.03 3.96
CA SER A 21 -24.61 -41.58 3.94
C SER A 21 -23.12 -41.23 4.04
N LEU A 22 -22.48 -40.91 2.90
CA LEU A 22 -21.21 -40.22 2.89
C LEU A 22 -21.44 -38.82 3.50
N ILE A 23 -21.06 -38.66 4.76
CA ILE A 23 -20.90 -37.34 5.36
C ILE A 23 -19.59 -36.78 4.78
N THR A 24 -19.69 -36.04 3.70
CA THR A 24 -18.58 -35.15 3.29
C THR A 24 -18.55 -34.01 4.30
N SER A 25 -17.67 -34.10 5.27
CA SER A 25 -17.28 -32.97 6.09
C SER A 25 -16.55 -31.97 5.18
N GLY A 26 -17.30 -31.18 4.46
CA GLY A 26 -16.81 -29.97 3.85
C GLY A 26 -16.39 -29.04 4.99
N SER A 27 -15.10 -28.85 5.18
CA SER A 27 -14.58 -27.73 5.96
C SER A 27 -15.10 -26.49 5.25
N ALA A 28 -16.19 -25.89 5.73
CA ALA A 28 -16.55 -24.54 5.38
C ALA A 28 -15.38 -23.68 5.88
N LEU A 29 -14.54 -23.23 4.97
CA LEU A 29 -13.64 -22.11 5.24
C LEU A 29 -14.59 -20.99 5.67
N ALA A 30 -14.48 -20.56 6.92
CA ALA A 30 -15.25 -19.43 7.41
C ALA A 30 -14.87 -18.26 6.46
N GLU A 31 -15.87 -17.76 5.71
CA GLU A 31 -15.68 -16.53 4.95
C GLU A 31 -15.27 -15.46 5.95
N SER A 32 -14.10 -14.89 5.78
CA SER A 32 -13.67 -13.77 6.61
C SER A 32 -14.66 -12.63 6.37
N THR A 33 -15.43 -12.32 7.39
CA THR A 33 -16.35 -11.20 7.33
C THR A 33 -15.60 -9.91 7.61
N PHE A 34 -16.00 -8.82 6.99
CA PHE A 34 -15.44 -7.50 7.25
C PHE A 34 -16.56 -6.45 7.29
N THR A 35 -16.31 -5.37 8.01
CA THR A 35 -17.17 -4.18 8.00
C THR A 35 -16.43 -3.03 7.34
N VAL A 36 -17.17 -2.12 6.70
CA VAL A 36 -16.60 -0.94 6.03
C VAL A 36 -17.29 0.31 6.57
N ASP A 37 -16.48 1.18 7.16
CA ASP A 37 -16.90 2.52 7.57
C ASP A 37 -16.19 3.57 6.71
N ARG A 38 -16.84 4.70 6.46
CA ARG A 38 -16.31 5.79 5.65
C ARG A 38 -16.61 7.13 6.28
N LYS A 39 -15.64 8.06 6.22
CA LYS A 39 -15.84 9.43 6.67
C LYS A 39 -15.13 10.42 5.75
N PRO A 40 -15.80 11.52 5.34
CA PRO A 40 -15.15 12.61 4.64
C PRO A 40 -14.16 13.33 5.57
N VAL A 41 -13.01 13.72 5.02
CA VAL A 41 -11.94 14.37 5.77
C VAL A 41 -11.57 15.74 5.20
N SER A 42 -10.99 15.82 4.02
CA SER A 42 -10.51 17.06 3.42
C SER A 42 -10.17 16.83 1.95
N LYS A 43 -9.86 17.91 1.22
CA LYS A 43 -9.37 17.81 -0.16
C LYS A 43 -7.89 17.51 -0.19
N GLY A 44 -7.46 16.69 -1.15
CA GLY A 44 -6.07 16.38 -1.40
C GLY A 44 -5.51 15.30 -0.48
N ALA A 45 -6.34 14.32 -0.05
CA ALA A 45 -5.89 13.17 0.71
C ALA A 45 -4.88 12.32 -0.07
N TYR A 46 -3.78 11.95 0.57
CA TYR A 46 -2.73 11.12 -0.03
C TYR A 46 -2.33 9.98 0.90
N GLU A 47 -1.19 10.08 1.57
CA GLU A 47 -0.59 9.00 2.31
C GLU A 47 -1.16 8.89 3.73
N LEU A 48 -1.25 7.65 4.21
CA LEU A 48 -1.70 7.29 5.55
C LEU A 48 -0.59 6.60 6.33
N VAL A 49 -0.51 6.89 7.62
CA VAL A 49 0.33 6.16 8.58
C VAL A 49 -0.46 5.87 9.84
N TYR A 50 -0.48 4.61 10.28
CA TYR A 50 -1.07 4.20 11.54
C TYR A 50 -0.02 4.17 12.67
N ARG A 51 -0.39 4.69 13.82
CA ARG A 51 0.40 4.67 15.06
C ARG A 51 -0.45 4.15 16.22
N SER A 52 -0.09 2.99 16.74
CA SER A 52 -0.76 2.41 17.91
C SER A 52 -0.57 3.29 19.14
N PRO A 53 -1.53 3.32 20.05
CA PRO A 53 -2.83 2.65 19.96
C PRO A 53 -3.95 3.53 19.38
N GLN A 54 -3.70 4.81 19.06
CA GLN A 54 -4.83 5.75 18.93
C GLN A 54 -4.70 6.83 17.85
N ALA A 55 -3.84 6.67 16.84
CA ALA A 55 -3.69 7.69 15.83
C ALA A 55 -3.53 7.12 14.42
N LEU A 56 -4.32 7.63 13.51
CA LEU A 56 -4.12 7.54 12.08
C LEU A 56 -3.72 8.93 11.59
N TYR A 57 -2.62 9.03 10.87
CA TYR A 57 -2.17 10.29 10.27
C TYR A 57 -2.45 10.27 8.78
N LEU A 58 -2.93 11.40 8.25
CA LEU A 58 -3.24 11.58 6.83
C LEU A 58 -2.56 12.85 6.31
N ALA A 59 -1.72 12.69 5.31
CA ALA A 59 -1.16 13.80 4.55
C ALA A 59 -2.18 14.32 3.53
N THR A 60 -2.44 15.63 3.52
CA THR A 60 -3.37 16.25 2.57
C THR A 60 -2.74 17.46 1.89
N SER A 61 -2.68 17.44 0.58
CA SER A 61 -2.09 18.53 -0.20
C SER A 61 -3.00 19.74 -0.41
N GLY A 62 -4.26 19.68 0.06
CA GLY A 62 -5.23 20.74 -0.13
C GLY A 62 -5.59 20.98 -1.61
N SER A 63 -5.92 22.23 -1.92
CA SER A 63 -6.30 22.66 -3.29
C SER A 63 -5.16 22.46 -4.30
N ARG A 64 -5.48 21.94 -5.49
CA ARG A 64 -4.54 21.81 -6.60
C ARG A 64 -4.16 23.15 -7.26
N LYS A 65 -4.92 24.21 -6.97
CA LYS A 65 -4.67 25.54 -7.52
C LYS A 65 -3.55 26.29 -6.81
N LEU A 66 -3.19 25.83 -5.61
CA LEU A 66 -2.14 26.44 -4.79
C LEU A 66 -0.88 25.60 -4.86
N ASP A 67 0.28 26.26 -4.91
CA ASP A 67 1.59 25.60 -4.87
C ASP A 67 2.11 25.37 -3.43
N LYS A 68 1.46 25.99 -2.46
CA LYS A 68 1.75 25.89 -1.02
C LYS A 68 0.50 25.59 -0.22
N GLY A 69 0.67 25.23 1.03
CA GLY A 69 -0.40 24.89 1.94
C GLY A 69 -0.78 23.42 1.91
N GLY A 70 -1.69 23.04 2.74
CA GLY A 70 -2.11 21.68 3.03
C GLY A 70 -2.06 21.42 4.51
N ALA A 71 -2.29 20.19 4.92
CA ALA A 71 -2.27 19.82 6.34
C ALA A 71 -1.91 18.34 6.53
N LEU A 72 -1.38 18.05 7.71
CA LEU A 72 -1.38 16.73 8.27
C LEU A 72 -2.54 16.63 9.27
N TYR A 73 -3.41 15.64 9.10
CA TYR A 73 -4.49 15.37 10.03
C TYR A 73 -4.13 14.20 10.94
N ARG A 74 -4.39 14.37 12.23
CA ARG A 74 -4.48 13.28 13.18
C ARG A 74 -5.94 12.88 13.28
N ILE A 75 -6.21 11.61 13.08
CA ILE A 75 -7.54 11.01 13.00
C ILE A 75 -7.66 9.93 14.07
N ASP A 76 -8.77 9.90 14.79
CA ASP A 76 -9.11 8.78 15.65
C ASP A 76 -9.45 7.55 14.79
N PRO A 77 -8.71 6.43 14.91
CA PRO A 77 -8.89 5.29 14.03
C PRO A 77 -10.20 4.53 14.25
N THR A 78 -10.86 4.75 15.40
CA THR A 78 -12.13 4.11 15.72
C THR A 78 -13.31 4.86 15.14
N THR A 79 -13.31 6.17 15.29
CA THR A 79 -14.44 7.04 14.88
C THR A 79 -14.21 7.73 13.54
N LEU A 80 -12.99 7.66 12.99
CA LEU A 80 -12.52 8.40 11.82
C LEU A 80 -12.69 9.93 11.96
N SER A 81 -12.76 10.43 13.18
CA SER A 81 -12.87 11.86 13.46
C SER A 81 -11.50 12.53 13.48
N ILE A 82 -11.38 13.69 12.86
CA ILE A 82 -10.17 14.52 12.95
C ILE A 82 -10.06 15.01 14.39
N THR A 83 -8.95 14.67 15.06
CA THR A 83 -8.64 15.09 16.44
C THR A 83 -7.65 16.25 16.50
N GLN A 84 -6.86 16.42 15.44
CA GLN A 84 -5.92 17.53 15.32
C GLN A 84 -5.69 17.85 13.83
N THR A 85 -5.62 19.14 13.52
CA THR A 85 -5.18 19.66 12.22
C THR A 85 -3.84 20.36 12.40
N ILE A 86 -2.84 19.91 11.65
CA ILE A 86 -1.48 20.47 11.67
C ILE A 86 -1.26 21.13 10.31
N PRO A 87 -1.40 22.47 10.22
CA PRO A 87 -1.17 23.18 8.96
C PRO A 87 0.28 23.02 8.51
N ASN A 88 0.49 22.86 7.21
CA ASN A 88 1.82 22.77 6.63
C ASN A 88 1.99 23.85 5.54
N GLU A 89 3.08 24.60 5.59
CA GLU A 89 3.40 25.59 4.55
C GLU A 89 3.63 24.92 3.20
N LEU A 90 4.37 23.82 3.18
CA LEU A 90 4.65 23.03 1.98
C LEU A 90 3.59 21.94 1.83
N LYS A 91 3.28 21.56 0.58
CA LYS A 91 2.20 20.59 0.30
C LYS A 91 2.60 19.17 0.64
N PRO A 92 2.00 18.51 1.66
CA PRO A 92 2.29 17.13 2.00
C PRO A 92 1.59 16.15 1.06
N PHE A 93 2.32 15.15 0.60
CA PHE A 93 1.84 14.03 -0.22
C PHE A 93 2.28 12.70 0.38
N GLY A 94 3.57 12.40 0.39
CA GLY A 94 4.14 11.24 1.04
C GLY A 94 4.17 11.41 2.56
N LEU A 95 4.11 10.30 3.28
CA LEU A 95 4.13 10.28 4.74
C LEU A 95 4.80 9.00 5.23
N ALA A 96 5.77 9.16 6.12
CA ALA A 96 6.36 8.06 6.87
C ALA A 96 6.58 8.47 8.32
N MET A 97 6.79 7.50 9.21
CA MET A 97 6.98 7.78 10.63
C MET A 97 8.16 7.00 11.20
N ASN A 98 8.98 7.65 11.98
CA ASN A 98 9.82 6.98 12.96
C ASN A 98 9.04 6.83 14.28
N LYS A 99 8.59 5.62 14.58
CA LYS A 99 7.80 5.33 15.79
C LYS A 99 8.62 5.43 17.07
N LYS A 100 9.95 5.26 17.00
CA LYS A 100 10.85 5.37 18.16
C LYS A 100 11.05 6.81 18.59
N THR A 101 11.11 7.74 17.64
CA THR A 101 11.31 9.17 17.92
C THR A 101 10.01 9.97 17.89
N ASP A 102 8.86 9.32 17.60
CA ASP A 102 7.56 9.94 17.36
C ASP A 102 7.64 11.10 16.34
N THR A 103 8.44 10.91 15.27
CA THR A 103 8.62 11.90 14.21
C THR A 103 7.95 11.46 12.93
N LEU A 104 7.09 12.30 12.38
CA LEU A 104 6.46 12.15 11.07
C LEU A 104 7.27 12.92 10.02
N PHE A 105 7.50 12.30 8.88
CA PHE A 105 8.18 12.88 7.73
C PHE A 105 7.21 13.02 6.56
N LEU A 106 7.09 14.25 6.05
CA LEU A 106 6.18 14.60 4.96
C LEU A 106 6.98 14.82 3.67
N GLY A 107 6.67 14.09 2.63
CA GLY A 107 7.19 14.33 1.29
C GLY A 107 6.42 15.48 0.61
N ASN A 108 7.10 16.58 0.35
CA ASN A 108 6.52 17.75 -0.29
C ASN A 108 6.82 17.74 -1.78
N THR A 109 6.06 16.94 -2.54
CA THR A 109 6.31 16.62 -3.96
C THR A 109 6.46 17.86 -4.85
N VAL A 110 5.56 18.84 -4.70
CA VAL A 110 5.56 20.06 -5.54
C VAL A 110 6.72 20.98 -5.18
N ASN A 111 7.17 20.95 -3.94
CA ASN A 111 8.18 21.84 -3.39
C ASN A 111 9.59 21.22 -3.37
N SER A 112 9.75 19.99 -3.84
CA SER A 112 11.00 19.23 -3.78
C SER A 112 11.65 19.24 -2.40
N ALA A 113 10.85 18.97 -1.36
CA ALA A 113 11.26 19.13 0.03
C ALA A 113 10.76 17.99 0.91
N ILE A 114 11.33 17.89 2.10
CA ILE A 114 10.83 17.08 3.21
C ILE A 114 10.54 17.98 4.40
N THR A 115 9.49 17.67 5.15
CA THR A 115 9.14 18.35 6.42
C THR A 115 9.08 17.32 7.53
N ALA A 116 9.64 17.62 8.69
CA ALA A 116 9.51 16.81 9.91
C ALA A 116 8.54 17.45 10.89
N VAL A 117 7.67 16.61 11.49
CA VAL A 117 6.64 17.01 12.45
C VAL A 117 6.71 16.09 13.67
N ASP A 118 6.62 16.67 14.86
CA ASP A 118 6.44 15.91 16.10
C ASP A 118 5.03 15.33 16.15
N ALA A 119 4.92 14.00 16.22
CA ALA A 119 3.63 13.33 16.17
C ALA A 119 2.75 13.58 17.41
N LYS A 120 3.33 13.91 18.55
CA LYS A 120 2.59 14.14 19.80
C LYS A 120 2.05 15.57 19.87
N SER A 121 2.93 16.54 19.67
CA SER A 121 2.58 17.97 19.78
C SER A 121 1.95 18.52 18.50
N GLY A 122 2.31 17.96 17.33
CA GLY A 122 2.01 18.54 16.03
C GLY A 122 2.93 19.70 15.65
N GLU A 123 4.02 19.89 16.35
CA GLU A 123 4.99 20.94 16.04
C GLU A 123 5.78 20.59 14.78
N VAL A 124 5.87 21.52 13.85
CA VAL A 124 6.74 21.41 12.67
C VAL A 124 8.17 21.66 13.11
N LYS A 125 9.00 20.61 13.12
CA LYS A 125 10.40 20.67 13.53
C LYS A 125 11.29 21.38 12.52
N GLY A 126 10.94 21.32 11.25
CA GLY A 126 11.69 21.95 10.16
C GLY A 126 11.38 21.37 8.81
N SER A 127 11.95 21.99 7.77
CA SER A 127 11.85 21.52 6.38
C SER A 127 13.21 21.64 5.67
N LEU A 128 13.48 20.72 4.74
CA LEU A 128 14.67 20.69 3.91
C LEU A 128 14.28 20.65 2.42
N VAL A 129 14.70 21.64 1.65
CA VAL A 129 14.58 21.60 0.19
C VAL A 129 15.73 20.75 -0.37
N LEU A 130 15.39 19.71 -1.13
CA LEU A 130 16.33 18.70 -1.63
C LEU A 130 16.85 19.01 -3.03
N ASP A 131 15.99 19.53 -3.90
CA ASP A 131 16.36 19.96 -5.24
C ASP A 131 15.94 21.40 -5.46
N LYS A 132 16.94 22.29 -5.60
CA LYS A 132 16.76 23.73 -5.72
C LYS A 132 16.71 24.22 -7.17
N ARG A 133 16.70 23.29 -8.15
CA ARG A 133 16.61 23.69 -9.56
C ARG A 133 15.30 24.46 -9.81
N PRO A 134 15.32 25.45 -10.70
CA PRO A 134 14.10 26.20 -11.02
C PRO A 134 13.11 25.29 -11.75
N ARG A 135 11.81 25.56 -11.58
CA ARG A 135 10.78 24.95 -12.38
C ARG A 135 10.52 25.81 -13.62
N THR A 136 11.00 25.30 -14.74
CA THR A 136 10.82 25.93 -16.07
C THR A 136 9.97 25.02 -16.98
N GLU A 137 9.83 25.39 -18.24
CA GLU A 137 9.17 24.51 -19.24
C GLU A 137 10.01 23.27 -19.54
N THR A 138 11.34 23.39 -19.52
CA THR A 138 12.29 22.34 -19.90
C THR A 138 12.94 21.64 -18.71
N GLU A 139 12.97 22.26 -17.54
CA GLU A 139 13.60 21.74 -16.34
C GLU A 139 12.63 21.74 -15.16
N ARG A 140 12.63 20.65 -14.42
CA ARG A 140 11.82 20.51 -13.20
C ARG A 140 12.65 19.91 -12.08
N PRO A 141 12.50 20.42 -10.85
CA PRO A 141 13.06 19.75 -9.68
C PRO A 141 12.54 18.32 -9.57
N LEU A 142 13.38 17.43 -9.04
CA LEU A 142 12.96 16.08 -8.71
C LEU A 142 11.82 16.11 -7.70
N ALA A 143 10.82 15.27 -7.91
CA ALA A 143 9.60 15.24 -7.12
C ALA A 143 9.70 14.18 -6.02
N PRO A 144 9.76 14.55 -4.73
CA PRO A 144 9.61 13.59 -3.63
C PRO A 144 8.34 12.75 -3.77
N ARG A 145 8.49 11.43 -3.60
CA ARG A 145 7.36 10.50 -3.74
C ARG A 145 7.25 9.60 -2.52
N GLU A 146 7.80 8.44 -2.56
CA GLU A 146 7.75 7.46 -1.48
C GLU A 146 8.83 7.74 -0.45
N LEU A 147 8.48 7.51 0.82
CA LEU A 147 9.42 7.61 1.94
C LEU A 147 9.38 6.34 2.75
N VAL A 148 10.53 5.88 3.21
CA VAL A 148 10.65 4.82 4.20
C VAL A 148 11.67 5.23 5.26
N VAL A 149 11.46 4.78 6.49
CA VAL A 149 12.30 5.14 7.62
C VAL A 149 12.97 3.91 8.20
N ASP A 150 14.28 3.94 8.32
CA ASP A 150 15.01 3.02 9.18
C ASP A 150 14.99 3.55 10.62
N GLU A 151 14.09 3.00 11.43
CA GLU A 151 13.93 3.41 12.82
C GLU A 151 15.14 3.09 13.70
N SER A 152 16.00 2.15 13.27
CA SER A 152 17.19 1.75 14.02
C SER A 152 18.31 2.75 13.92
N THR A 153 18.42 3.44 12.79
CA THR A 153 19.46 4.42 12.49
C THR A 153 18.94 5.84 12.36
N ASP A 154 17.62 6.05 12.54
CA ASP A 154 16.90 7.30 12.30
C ASP A 154 17.24 7.89 10.91
N THR A 155 17.19 7.03 9.90
CA THR A 155 17.50 7.41 8.53
C THR A 155 16.24 7.37 7.68
N VAL A 156 15.97 8.47 6.98
CA VAL A 156 14.88 8.55 5.99
C VAL A 156 15.45 8.33 4.60
N TYR A 157 14.90 7.38 3.88
CA TYR A 157 15.13 7.19 2.45
C TYR A 157 13.92 7.74 1.69
N MET A 158 14.15 8.66 0.77
CA MET A 158 13.07 9.30 0.01
C MET A 158 13.39 9.32 -1.48
N GLY A 159 12.47 8.78 -2.29
CA GLY A 159 12.59 8.80 -3.74
C GLY A 159 12.40 10.21 -4.32
N GLY A 160 13.30 10.62 -5.19
CA GLY A 160 13.22 11.85 -5.98
C GLY A 160 12.98 11.51 -7.44
N LEU A 161 11.74 11.73 -7.93
CA LEU A 161 11.29 11.32 -9.25
C LEU A 161 11.69 12.28 -10.35
N GLY A 162 12.19 11.73 -11.42
CA GLY A 162 12.49 12.45 -12.65
C GLY A 162 12.92 11.47 -13.75
N ASN A 163 13.39 11.98 -14.87
CA ASN A 163 14.00 11.16 -15.93
C ASN A 163 15.29 10.46 -15.45
N GLN A 164 15.94 11.04 -14.46
CA GLN A 164 17.06 10.48 -13.73
C GLN A 164 16.70 10.57 -12.26
N SER A 165 16.05 9.55 -11.76
CA SER A 165 15.58 9.49 -10.37
C SER A 165 16.74 9.22 -9.41
N VAL A 166 16.53 9.62 -8.17
CA VAL A 166 17.49 9.43 -7.08
C VAL A 166 16.76 8.89 -5.83
N VAL A 167 17.54 8.40 -4.87
CA VAL A 167 17.10 8.27 -3.48
C VAL A 167 17.95 9.21 -2.63
N TRP A 168 17.29 10.11 -1.92
CA TRP A 168 17.91 10.92 -0.89
C TRP A 168 17.98 10.16 0.41
N VAL A 169 19.16 10.18 1.04
CA VAL A 169 19.43 9.61 2.36
C VAL A 169 19.53 10.76 3.35
N ILE A 170 18.57 10.86 4.26
CA ILE A 170 18.38 12.03 5.11
C ILE A 170 18.49 11.59 6.58
N ASP A 171 19.19 12.36 7.39
CA ASP A 171 19.21 12.23 8.84
C ASP A 171 17.84 12.62 9.42
N GLY A 172 17.16 11.69 10.09
CA GLY A 172 15.83 11.92 10.64
C GLY A 172 15.81 12.91 11.80
N GLY A 173 16.86 12.95 12.61
CA GLY A 173 16.96 13.84 13.77
C GLY A 173 17.32 15.27 13.43
N THR A 174 18.19 15.48 12.45
CA THR A 174 18.74 16.79 12.06
C THR A 174 18.17 17.34 10.75
N LEU A 175 17.44 16.53 9.97
CA LEU A 175 16.99 16.84 8.61
C LEU A 175 18.12 17.23 7.65
N GLN A 176 19.33 16.71 7.85
CA GLN A 176 20.44 16.94 6.93
C GLN A 176 20.48 15.87 5.85
N LEU A 177 20.69 16.28 4.60
CA LEU A 177 20.96 15.36 3.50
C LEU A 177 22.36 14.76 3.69
N ARG A 178 22.42 13.44 3.92
CA ARG A 178 23.66 12.67 4.09
C ARG A 178 24.24 12.23 2.75
N LYS A 179 23.38 11.78 1.83
CA LYS A 179 23.80 11.29 0.51
C LYS A 179 22.65 11.35 -0.49
N THR A 180 23.01 11.45 -1.76
CA THR A 180 22.11 11.20 -2.89
C THR A 180 22.60 9.96 -3.62
N ILE A 181 21.74 8.95 -3.75
CA ILE A 181 22.00 7.73 -4.52
C ILE A 181 21.41 7.97 -5.90
N GLU A 182 22.28 8.07 -6.91
CA GLU A 182 21.92 8.39 -8.29
C GLU A 182 21.78 7.14 -9.16
N GLY A 183 21.38 7.33 -10.42
CA GLY A 183 21.34 6.28 -11.43
C GLY A 183 20.19 5.30 -11.25
N LEU A 184 19.06 5.72 -10.68
CA LEU A 184 17.90 4.87 -10.44
C LEU A 184 16.90 4.83 -11.60
N GLY A 185 17.27 5.39 -12.76
CA GLY A 185 16.46 5.35 -13.97
C GLY A 185 15.26 6.29 -13.93
N LYS A 186 14.30 6.03 -14.79
CA LYS A 186 13.14 6.88 -15.02
C LYS A 186 12.05 6.61 -13.97
N TYR A 187 11.58 7.67 -13.33
CA TYR A 187 10.45 7.59 -12.38
C TYR A 187 10.55 6.40 -11.41
N ALA A 188 11.59 6.41 -10.57
CA ALA A 188 11.78 5.40 -9.53
C ALA A 188 10.77 5.59 -8.40
N THR A 189 9.55 5.08 -8.60
CA THR A 189 8.37 5.34 -7.77
C THR A 189 8.24 4.44 -6.55
N GLY A 190 8.49 3.13 -6.70
CA GLY A 190 8.40 2.18 -5.61
C GLY A 190 9.63 2.22 -4.72
N LEU A 191 9.42 2.20 -3.42
CA LEU A 191 10.48 2.19 -2.41
C LEU A 191 10.06 1.34 -1.22
N ALA A 192 10.84 0.32 -0.86
CA ALA A 192 10.57 -0.52 0.29
C ALA A 192 11.87 -0.92 1.00
N LEU A 193 11.84 -0.88 2.33
CA LEU A 193 13.01 -1.11 3.17
C LEU A 193 12.89 -2.42 3.97
N ASP A 194 13.88 -3.27 3.86
CA ASP A 194 14.17 -4.35 4.80
C ASP A 194 15.36 -3.94 5.66
N SER A 195 15.07 -3.35 6.83
CA SER A 195 16.10 -2.88 7.76
C SER A 195 16.94 -4.03 8.31
N ALA A 196 16.34 -5.20 8.53
CA ALA A 196 17.04 -6.37 9.06
C ALA A 196 18.08 -6.91 8.08
N ALA A 197 17.72 -6.98 6.80
CA ALA A 197 18.64 -7.38 5.74
C ALA A 197 19.57 -6.24 5.28
N SER A 198 19.34 -4.99 5.72
CA SER A 198 20.02 -3.79 5.22
C SER A 198 19.85 -3.62 3.71
N ARG A 199 18.62 -3.77 3.23
CA ARG A 199 18.26 -3.68 1.81
C ARG A 199 17.14 -2.68 1.58
N LEU A 200 17.35 -1.84 0.59
CA LEU A 200 16.33 -0.94 0.07
C LEU A 200 16.03 -1.36 -1.38
N TYR A 201 14.76 -1.61 -1.66
CA TYR A 201 14.29 -2.02 -2.97
C TYR A 201 13.60 -0.87 -3.67
N VAL A 202 13.88 -0.71 -4.96
CA VAL A 202 13.36 0.37 -5.81
C VAL A 202 12.83 -0.22 -7.11
N THR A 203 11.65 0.23 -7.54
CA THR A 203 11.13 -0.04 -8.88
C THR A 203 11.02 1.26 -9.68
N ASN A 204 11.16 1.17 -11.00
CA ASN A 204 11.15 2.33 -11.89
C ASN A 204 10.35 2.08 -13.18
N ALA A 205 10.19 3.12 -13.98
CA ALA A 205 9.52 3.05 -15.29
C ALA A 205 10.37 2.45 -16.41
N ASP A 206 11.60 2.05 -16.11
CA ASP A 206 12.46 1.29 -17.02
C ASP A 206 12.35 -0.22 -16.80
N ASN A 207 11.27 -0.68 -16.13
CA ASN A 207 10.94 -2.07 -15.82
C ASN A 207 11.97 -2.76 -14.91
N GLU A 208 12.61 -2.03 -14.01
CA GLU A 208 13.69 -2.56 -13.17
C GLU A 208 13.27 -2.74 -11.72
N PHE A 209 13.80 -3.79 -11.13
CA PHE A 209 13.87 -4.00 -9.68
C PHE A 209 15.32 -3.81 -9.25
N ILE A 210 15.55 -2.78 -8.46
CA ILE A 210 16.89 -2.33 -8.06
C ILE A 210 17.04 -2.61 -6.56
N THR A 211 18.16 -3.20 -6.17
CA THR A 211 18.52 -3.43 -4.78
C THR A 211 19.68 -2.52 -4.39
N ILE A 212 19.50 -1.78 -3.31
CA ILE A 212 20.49 -0.90 -2.70
C ILE A 212 20.89 -1.51 -1.35
N ASP A 213 22.18 -1.60 -1.09
CA ASP A 213 22.72 -1.90 0.24
C ASP A 213 22.69 -0.61 1.07
N THR A 214 21.96 -0.63 2.21
CA THR A 214 21.79 0.58 3.05
C THR A 214 22.99 0.91 3.89
N LYS A 215 23.92 -0.04 4.14
CA LYS A 215 25.16 0.20 4.88
C LYS A 215 26.16 0.95 4.02
N THR A 216 26.35 0.50 2.79
CA THR A 216 27.26 1.14 1.83
C THR A 216 26.58 2.29 1.04
N GLN A 217 25.25 2.31 1.03
CA GLN A 217 24.42 3.25 0.27
C GLN A 217 24.78 3.22 -1.23
N THR A 218 24.87 2.01 -1.77
CA THR A 218 25.19 1.76 -3.18
C THR A 218 24.23 0.75 -3.80
N VAL A 219 23.99 0.90 -5.11
CA VAL A 219 23.26 -0.11 -5.89
C VAL A 219 24.11 -1.38 -5.98
N ILE A 220 23.56 -2.50 -5.59
CA ILE A 220 24.23 -3.82 -5.61
C ILE A 220 23.61 -4.78 -6.62
N SER A 221 22.37 -4.55 -7.04
CA SER A 221 21.71 -5.36 -8.06
C SER A 221 20.72 -4.53 -8.88
N ARG A 222 20.54 -4.91 -10.13
CA ARG A 222 19.57 -4.34 -11.05
C ARG A 222 19.06 -5.44 -11.98
N VAL A 223 17.76 -5.72 -11.94
CA VAL A 223 17.13 -6.79 -12.70
C VAL A 223 15.93 -6.25 -13.46
N LYS A 224 15.80 -6.58 -14.75
CA LYS A 224 14.58 -6.35 -15.51
C LYS A 224 13.51 -7.36 -15.08
N LEU A 225 12.35 -6.85 -14.64
CA LEU A 225 11.25 -7.73 -14.18
C LEU A 225 10.47 -8.36 -15.32
N ASP A 226 10.16 -7.58 -16.33
CA ASP A 226 9.47 -8.03 -17.56
C ASP A 226 9.93 -7.11 -18.69
N ALA A 227 10.25 -7.69 -19.85
CA ALA A 227 10.72 -6.95 -21.02
C ALA A 227 9.71 -6.93 -22.17
N ASP A 228 8.62 -7.73 -22.05
CA ASP A 228 7.76 -8.03 -23.17
C ASP A 228 6.55 -7.08 -23.30
N ALA A 229 6.35 -6.18 -22.32
CA ALA A 229 5.25 -5.23 -22.28
C ALA A 229 5.66 -3.87 -21.72
N GLU A 230 4.81 -2.87 -21.94
CA GLU A 230 4.94 -1.58 -21.29
C GLU A 230 4.44 -1.68 -19.84
N HIS A 231 5.32 -1.40 -18.90
CA HIS A 231 5.03 -1.40 -17.48
C HIS A 231 5.26 -0.01 -16.88
N PHE A 232 4.59 0.26 -15.78
CA PHE A 232 4.89 1.38 -14.91
C PHE A 232 4.71 0.92 -13.47
N TYR A 233 5.77 0.37 -12.92
CA TYR A 233 5.79 -0.13 -11.55
C TYR A 233 5.72 1.01 -10.56
N LEU A 234 4.83 0.91 -9.58
CA LEU A 234 4.56 1.98 -8.63
C LEU A 234 5.04 1.67 -7.22
N ASN A 235 4.37 0.84 -6.49
CA ASN A 235 4.65 0.62 -5.08
C ASN A 235 5.10 -0.82 -4.82
N ILE A 236 5.82 -1.00 -3.70
CA ILE A 236 6.37 -2.29 -3.26
C ILE A 236 5.92 -2.53 -1.82
N ALA A 237 5.41 -3.74 -1.55
CA ALA A 237 5.28 -4.26 -0.19
C ALA A 237 6.21 -5.46 -0.02
N LEU A 238 6.74 -5.66 1.18
CA LEU A 238 7.67 -6.75 1.47
C LEU A 238 7.06 -7.79 2.40
N ASP A 239 7.37 -9.04 2.12
CA ASP A 239 7.30 -10.15 3.05
C ASP A 239 8.73 -10.67 3.28
N PRO A 240 9.47 -10.07 4.24
CA PRO A 240 10.87 -10.41 4.48
C PRO A 240 11.04 -11.86 4.95
N ALA A 241 10.04 -12.41 5.63
CA ALA A 241 10.10 -13.79 6.16
C ALA A 241 10.19 -14.86 5.06
N THR A 242 9.67 -14.56 3.88
CA THR A 242 9.70 -15.46 2.73
C THR A 242 10.47 -14.91 1.53
N HIS A 243 11.22 -13.82 1.73
CA HIS A 243 12.02 -13.16 0.69
C HIS A 243 11.20 -12.73 -0.54
N ARG A 244 9.97 -12.21 -0.32
CA ARG A 244 9.09 -11.77 -1.41
C ARG A 244 8.84 -10.27 -1.37
N ALA A 245 8.77 -9.69 -2.55
CA ALA A 245 8.24 -8.35 -2.79
C ALA A 245 6.98 -8.44 -3.67
N PHE A 246 5.97 -7.65 -3.34
CA PHE A 246 4.75 -7.50 -4.12
C PHE A 246 4.80 -6.14 -4.81
N VAL A 247 4.75 -6.12 -6.14
CA VAL A 247 4.99 -4.91 -6.95
C VAL A 247 3.75 -4.59 -7.77
N THR A 248 3.22 -3.38 -7.59
CA THR A 248 2.06 -2.89 -8.36
C THR A 248 2.47 -2.34 -9.72
N ASP A 249 1.55 -2.48 -10.68
CA ASP A 249 1.71 -2.00 -12.04
C ASP A 249 0.48 -1.18 -12.46
N SER A 250 0.71 0.05 -12.93
CA SER A 250 -0.36 0.93 -13.39
C SER A 250 -0.65 0.83 -14.89
N LYS A 251 0.10 0.01 -15.61
CA LYS A 251 -0.06 -0.20 -17.06
C LYS A 251 -0.60 -1.58 -17.39
N SER A 252 -0.19 -2.59 -16.64
CA SER A 252 -0.58 -3.97 -16.85
C SER A 252 -1.49 -4.46 -15.72
N PRO A 253 -2.56 -5.25 -15.99
CA PRO A 253 -3.51 -5.72 -15.00
C PRO A 253 -2.96 -6.91 -14.21
N GLN A 254 -1.88 -6.69 -13.51
CA GLN A 254 -1.20 -7.72 -12.72
C GLN A 254 -0.52 -7.11 -11.48
N LEU A 255 -0.37 -7.93 -10.45
CA LEU A 255 0.54 -7.71 -9.32
C LEU A 255 1.68 -8.71 -9.46
N LEU A 256 2.94 -8.24 -9.42
CA LEU A 256 4.09 -9.13 -9.48
C LEU A 256 4.48 -9.60 -8.09
N VAL A 257 4.83 -10.88 -7.98
CA VAL A 257 5.54 -11.46 -6.84
C VAL A 257 6.99 -11.65 -7.25
N VAL A 258 7.90 -10.96 -6.57
CA VAL A 258 9.32 -10.91 -6.92
C VAL A 258 10.14 -11.50 -5.77
N ASP A 259 11.11 -12.33 -6.10
CA ASP A 259 12.13 -12.81 -5.16
C ASP A 259 13.11 -11.67 -4.83
N THR A 260 13.20 -11.29 -3.57
CA THR A 260 14.06 -10.18 -3.13
C THR A 260 15.55 -10.52 -3.14
N GLU A 261 15.94 -11.80 -3.17
CA GLU A 261 17.34 -12.21 -3.19
C GLU A 261 17.96 -12.08 -4.59
N ASN A 262 17.17 -12.35 -5.63
CA ASN A 262 17.68 -12.39 -7.01
C ASN A 262 16.90 -11.56 -8.03
N GLY A 263 15.79 -10.92 -7.62
CA GLY A 263 14.96 -10.06 -8.48
C GLY A 263 14.12 -10.82 -9.50
N LYS A 264 13.98 -12.15 -9.40
CA LYS A 264 13.16 -12.93 -10.34
C LYS A 264 11.68 -12.81 -10.02
N VAL A 265 10.86 -12.71 -11.06
CA VAL A 265 9.40 -12.81 -10.94
C VAL A 265 9.04 -14.26 -10.64
N LEU A 266 8.48 -14.49 -9.44
CA LEU A 266 8.02 -15.79 -8.97
C LEU A 266 6.60 -16.10 -9.46
N HIS A 267 5.75 -15.07 -9.49
CA HIS A 267 4.35 -15.20 -9.86
C HIS A 267 3.77 -13.88 -10.38
N LYS A 268 2.75 -13.97 -11.22
CA LYS A 268 1.92 -12.84 -11.67
C LYS A 268 0.50 -13.10 -11.23
N ILE A 269 -0.06 -12.20 -10.44
CA ILE A 269 -1.44 -12.30 -9.93
C ILE A 269 -2.33 -11.42 -10.78
N ASP A 270 -3.35 -12.01 -11.40
CA ASP A 270 -4.31 -11.28 -12.22
C ASP A 270 -5.21 -10.41 -11.35
N VAL A 271 -5.02 -9.11 -11.43
CA VAL A 271 -5.80 -8.08 -10.75
C VAL A 271 -5.88 -6.84 -11.65
N PRO A 272 -6.86 -5.95 -11.50
CA PRO A 272 -6.86 -4.70 -12.26
C PRO A 272 -5.59 -3.89 -12.05
N VAL A 273 -5.27 -2.96 -12.97
CA VAL A 273 -4.16 -2.02 -12.79
C VAL A 273 -4.16 -1.44 -11.39
N SER A 274 -2.99 -1.33 -10.77
CA SER A 274 -2.87 -1.15 -9.32
C SER A 274 -1.97 0.02 -8.95
N LEU A 275 -2.19 0.59 -7.76
CA LEU A 275 -1.41 1.70 -7.23
C LEU A 275 -0.70 1.33 -5.94
N ALA A 276 -1.41 1.26 -4.83
CA ALA A 276 -0.82 0.93 -3.54
C ALA A 276 -0.92 -0.58 -3.26
N VAL A 277 0.06 -1.08 -2.52
CA VAL A 277 0.09 -2.45 -2.02
C VAL A 277 0.59 -2.46 -0.58
N LEU A 278 0.04 -3.36 0.23
CA LEU A 278 0.45 -3.57 1.60
C LEU A 278 0.38 -5.08 1.92
N PHE A 279 1.37 -5.60 2.62
CA PHE A 279 1.38 -6.96 3.13
C PHE A 279 1.02 -6.98 4.61
N ASN A 280 0.09 -7.85 4.96
CA ASN A 280 -0.33 -8.11 6.34
C ASN A 280 0.26 -9.45 6.82
N PRO A 281 1.32 -9.44 7.64
CA PRO A 281 1.94 -10.67 8.11
C PRO A 281 1.07 -11.45 9.12
N VAL A 282 0.13 -10.77 9.81
CA VAL A 282 -0.74 -11.41 10.80
C VAL A 282 -1.76 -12.29 10.12
N ARG A 283 -2.37 -11.82 9.04
CA ARG A 283 -3.39 -12.53 8.27
C ARG A 283 -2.81 -13.28 7.07
N ASN A 284 -1.54 -13.05 6.76
CA ASN A 284 -0.87 -13.53 5.54
C ASN A 284 -1.65 -13.12 4.27
N GLU A 285 -2.02 -11.86 4.20
CA GLU A 285 -2.82 -11.28 3.12
C GLU A 285 -2.08 -10.11 2.46
N ILE A 286 -2.36 -9.90 1.17
CA ILE A 286 -1.88 -8.75 0.40
C ILE A 286 -3.08 -7.88 0.07
N TYR A 287 -2.99 -6.59 0.36
CA TYR A 287 -4.02 -5.61 0.02
C TYR A 287 -3.55 -4.74 -1.12
N VAL A 288 -4.40 -4.53 -2.12
CA VAL A 288 -4.06 -3.79 -3.34
C VAL A 288 -5.16 -2.81 -3.71
N THR A 289 -4.81 -1.56 -3.95
CA THR A 289 -5.77 -0.56 -4.44
C THR A 289 -5.81 -0.51 -5.96
N HIS A 290 -7.02 -0.47 -6.51
CA HIS A 290 -7.30 -0.33 -7.95
C HIS A 290 -8.02 0.99 -8.18
N ARG A 291 -7.23 2.02 -8.44
CA ARG A 291 -7.68 3.40 -8.43
C ARG A 291 -8.83 3.67 -9.40
N GLU A 292 -8.65 3.27 -10.66
CA GLU A 292 -9.65 3.52 -11.71
C GLU A 292 -10.87 2.58 -11.59
N ALA A 293 -10.68 1.40 -11.02
CA ALA A 293 -11.74 0.44 -10.79
C ALA A 293 -12.58 0.74 -9.52
N GLY A 294 -12.10 1.62 -8.63
CA GLY A 294 -12.76 1.89 -7.34
C GLY A 294 -12.84 0.65 -6.45
N LYS A 295 -11.74 -0.08 -6.30
CA LYS A 295 -11.72 -1.37 -5.59
C LYS A 295 -10.46 -1.54 -4.76
N VAL A 296 -10.59 -2.35 -3.70
CA VAL A 296 -9.46 -2.94 -2.97
C VAL A 296 -9.56 -4.45 -3.08
N SER A 297 -8.50 -5.10 -3.54
CA SER A 297 -8.38 -6.57 -3.52
C SER A 297 -7.71 -7.02 -2.23
N VAL A 298 -8.25 -8.09 -1.64
CA VAL A 298 -7.67 -8.87 -0.54
C VAL A 298 -7.23 -10.21 -1.13
N ILE A 299 -5.94 -10.50 -1.06
CA ILE A 299 -5.32 -11.64 -1.74
C ILE A 299 -4.63 -12.50 -0.70
N ASP A 300 -4.84 -13.80 -0.74
CA ASP A 300 -4.10 -14.76 0.09
C ASP A 300 -2.63 -14.82 -0.37
N ALA A 301 -1.69 -14.51 0.52
CA ALA A 301 -0.27 -14.41 0.16
C ALA A 301 0.41 -15.78 -0.03
N LYS A 302 -0.26 -16.89 0.31
CA LYS A 302 0.26 -18.25 0.09
C LYS A 302 -0.20 -18.82 -1.24
N THR A 303 -1.48 -18.66 -1.55
CA THR A 303 -2.10 -19.27 -2.75
C THR A 303 -2.23 -18.30 -3.91
N TYR A 304 -2.03 -16.99 -3.65
CA TYR A 304 -2.22 -15.88 -4.59
C TYR A 304 -3.64 -15.74 -5.14
N LYS A 305 -4.63 -16.33 -4.47
CA LYS A 305 -6.04 -16.20 -4.82
C LYS A 305 -6.61 -14.90 -4.25
N VAL A 306 -7.40 -14.21 -5.04
CA VAL A 306 -8.23 -13.09 -4.57
C VAL A 306 -9.32 -13.66 -3.67
N LEU A 307 -9.26 -13.32 -2.37
CA LEU A 307 -10.25 -13.73 -1.36
C LEU A 307 -11.48 -12.84 -1.41
N HIS A 308 -11.25 -11.52 -1.49
CA HIS A 308 -12.29 -10.51 -1.52
C HIS A 308 -11.93 -9.39 -2.49
N THR A 309 -12.96 -8.80 -3.07
CA THR A 309 -12.88 -7.53 -3.78
C THR A 309 -13.86 -6.57 -3.12
N ILE A 310 -13.35 -5.54 -2.49
CA ILE A 310 -14.12 -4.56 -1.73
C ILE A 310 -14.34 -3.33 -2.59
N ASP A 311 -15.61 -3.01 -2.86
CA ASP A 311 -15.96 -1.79 -3.59
C ASP A 311 -15.68 -0.55 -2.73
N THR A 312 -15.07 0.44 -3.33
CA THR A 312 -14.78 1.72 -2.71
C THR A 312 -15.32 2.85 -3.61
N PRO A 313 -15.47 4.07 -3.09
CA PRO A 313 -15.56 5.22 -3.99
C PRO A 313 -14.35 5.24 -4.93
N VAL A 314 -14.49 5.87 -6.09
CA VAL A 314 -13.40 5.97 -7.08
C VAL A 314 -12.16 6.62 -6.47
N HIS A 315 -11.02 6.14 -6.91
CA HIS A 315 -9.66 6.52 -6.58
C HIS A 315 -9.20 6.17 -5.15
N PRO A 316 -9.34 4.88 -4.70
CA PRO A 316 -8.58 4.40 -3.55
C PRO A 316 -7.09 4.61 -3.81
N ASN A 317 -6.37 5.20 -2.83
CA ASN A 317 -5.03 5.71 -3.09
C ASN A 317 -3.99 5.01 -2.21
N SER A 318 -3.95 5.28 -0.92
CA SER A 318 -2.96 4.76 0.02
C SER A 318 -3.58 3.82 1.03
N LEU A 319 -2.76 2.98 1.63
CA LEU A 319 -3.13 1.94 2.61
C LEU A 319 -2.33 2.11 3.89
N ALA A 320 -2.99 1.94 5.03
CA ALA A 320 -2.34 1.77 6.32
C ALA A 320 -2.99 0.64 7.11
N LEU A 321 -2.22 -0.08 7.92
CA LEU A 321 -2.68 -1.25 8.66
C LEU A 321 -2.53 -1.01 10.17
N SER A 322 -3.52 -1.42 10.95
CA SER A 322 -3.38 -1.50 12.41
C SER A 322 -2.34 -2.55 12.80
N GLU A 323 -1.71 -2.36 13.97
CA GLU A 323 -0.62 -3.27 14.41
C GLU A 323 -1.09 -4.70 14.67
N ASP A 324 -2.36 -4.87 15.05
CA ASP A 324 -2.98 -6.20 15.21
C ASP A 324 -3.37 -6.87 13.88
N GLY A 325 -3.17 -6.17 12.76
CA GLY A 325 -3.50 -6.66 11.43
C GLY A 325 -4.99 -6.80 11.13
N GLN A 326 -5.88 -6.33 12.01
CA GLN A 326 -7.32 -6.54 11.86
C GLN A 326 -8.03 -5.37 11.17
N THR A 327 -7.37 -4.21 11.03
CA THR A 327 -8.00 -3.03 10.45
C THR A 327 -7.13 -2.42 9.36
N LEU A 328 -7.70 -2.32 8.17
CA LEU A 328 -7.09 -1.65 7.01
C LEU A 328 -7.74 -0.28 6.83
N PHE A 329 -6.92 0.76 6.73
CA PHE A 329 -7.35 2.11 6.38
C PHE A 329 -6.98 2.42 4.94
N VAL A 330 -7.88 3.10 4.23
CA VAL A 330 -7.71 3.46 2.82
C VAL A 330 -8.02 4.93 2.64
N SER A 331 -7.10 5.71 2.05
CA SER A 331 -7.42 7.06 1.61
C SER A 331 -8.09 7.02 0.25
N ILE A 332 -9.19 7.77 0.11
CA ILE A 332 -9.98 7.86 -1.12
C ILE A 332 -9.88 9.28 -1.64
N LYS A 333 -9.44 9.43 -2.87
CA LYS A 333 -9.38 10.72 -3.55
C LYS A 333 -10.59 10.92 -4.46
N GLN A 334 -11.18 12.11 -4.42
CA GLN A 334 -12.16 12.49 -5.42
C GLN A 334 -11.46 12.81 -6.76
N ALA A 335 -12.16 12.57 -7.85
CA ALA A 335 -11.68 12.95 -9.18
C ALA A 335 -11.52 14.48 -9.26
N SER A 336 -10.29 14.94 -9.50
CA SER A 336 -9.96 16.35 -9.58
C SER A 336 -8.80 16.62 -10.53
N SER A 337 -8.79 17.80 -11.13
CA SER A 337 -7.69 18.31 -11.95
C SER A 337 -7.38 19.76 -11.57
N LYS A 338 -6.34 20.35 -12.19
CA LYS A 338 -6.06 21.78 -12.01
C LYS A 338 -7.20 22.66 -12.52
N GLN A 339 -7.92 22.22 -13.56
CA GLN A 339 -9.02 22.93 -14.17
C GLN A 339 -10.33 22.74 -13.39
N LYS A 340 -10.53 21.56 -12.81
CA LYS A 340 -11.75 21.18 -12.09
C LYS A 340 -11.39 20.49 -10.77
N GLU A 341 -11.50 21.24 -9.68
CA GLU A 341 -11.41 20.64 -8.34
C GLU A 341 -12.67 19.84 -8.02
N ALA A 342 -12.50 18.80 -7.20
CA ALA A 342 -13.64 18.07 -6.66
C ALA A 342 -14.52 19.00 -5.82
N SER A 343 -15.84 18.86 -5.95
CA SER A 343 -16.84 19.54 -5.10
C SER A 343 -16.83 18.97 -3.68
N GLU A 344 -16.76 17.65 -3.59
CA GLU A 344 -16.79 16.92 -2.34
C GLU A 344 -15.37 16.75 -1.74
N PRO A 345 -15.26 16.60 -0.40
CA PRO A 345 -14.02 16.23 0.24
C PRO A 345 -13.61 14.80 -0.14
N ASP A 346 -12.33 14.52 0.01
CA ASP A 346 -11.79 13.15 -0.02
C ASP A 346 -12.17 12.42 1.27
N ASP A 347 -12.17 11.08 1.23
CA ASP A 347 -12.59 10.23 2.34
C ASP A 347 -11.44 9.42 2.94
N VAL A 348 -11.66 8.91 4.16
CA VAL A 348 -10.95 7.77 4.72
C VAL A 348 -11.94 6.62 4.92
N LEU A 349 -11.58 5.43 4.45
CA LEU A 349 -12.26 4.18 4.75
C LEU A 349 -11.53 3.43 5.86
N ARG A 350 -12.31 2.76 6.70
CA ARG A 350 -11.86 1.74 7.65
C ARG A 350 -12.52 0.41 7.27
N ILE A 351 -11.70 -0.59 6.98
CA ILE A 351 -12.13 -1.95 6.71
C ILE A 351 -11.65 -2.79 7.90
N HIS A 352 -12.60 -3.28 8.69
CA HIS A 352 -12.28 -4.10 9.85
C HIS A 352 -12.65 -5.56 9.56
N PHE A 353 -11.66 -6.44 9.62
CA PHE A 353 -11.78 -7.87 9.38
C PHE A 353 -12.17 -8.58 10.69
N THR A 354 -13.23 -9.38 10.63
CA THR A 354 -13.70 -10.21 11.74
C THR A 354 -13.52 -11.68 11.35
N GLY A 355 -12.69 -12.42 12.07
CA GLY A 355 -12.41 -13.82 11.81
C GLY A 355 -10.96 -14.18 11.77
#